data_630f2614a785c564198c5b25e06443b3
#
_entry.id   630f2614a785c564198c5b25e06443b3
#
_cell.length_a   1.000
_cell.length_b   1.000
_cell.length_c   1.000
_cell.angle_alpha   90.00
_cell.angle_beta   90.00
_cell.angle_gamma   90.00
#
_symmetry.space_group_name_H-M   'P 1'
#
loop_
_entity.id
_entity.type
_entity.pdbx_description
1 polymer ?
#
loop_
_entity_poly.entity_id
_entity_poly.type
_entity_poly.pdbx_seq_one_letter_code
_entity_poly.pdbx_strand_id
1 'polypeptide(L)'
;MTTNMNRRRFLGSAVASGAFTLVPRHVLGGTGYVAPSEKITLAHIGMGTQGFSELGALLADPRIQIVSVCDPNTDSSDYVEWGKNSVRNRIRTYLDNPSWRENDTGCPGGREVGRLVVNTYYANHRGAEKYKGCSTYADFRELLEKEKDVDAVKVMTPDHLHATICIAAMKKGKHVMVHKPIANRLYEGRLVLKTARQTKNATHLLAYGSGTGNGRIAEQIKKGVIGPLREVHNWTNRPVWPQYTEIPKERPPIPRGLDWDLWLGPALDRPYHPHYTHTVFRGWYDFGGGSMADMGIYSLWPIFTALELNAPLSAKAWATHTCSIVDNVSRPVKNDFSYPTGCALRFEFAAGRDMSAMDLFWYDGGMKPRLPGQVEEHKVEMDREGILFVGDQGTIMAGFHGQNPRLFAKGQNKPLQMDESSSQTSGRGGRHSAWLEACRGGEPSPGSFLNAAAITDAVNLGTVALRAGKKVLFDSDKMKITNDSEADKYLYRDYREGWEL
;
A
#
# COMPACT_ATOMS: atom_id res chain seq x y z
N MET A 1 -30.35 22.46 -31.82
CA MET A 1 -30.73 21.21 -31.12
C MET A 1 -29.80 20.12 -31.63
N THR A 2 -28.70 19.86 -30.95
CA THR A 2 -27.74 18.79 -31.30
C THR A 2 -28.09 17.58 -30.44
N THR A 3 -28.75 16.60 -31.02
CA THR A 3 -29.04 15.33 -30.38
C THR A 3 -27.76 14.50 -30.24
N ASN A 4 -27.28 14.35 -29.00
CA ASN A 4 -26.21 13.40 -28.67
C ASN A 4 -26.69 11.98 -28.97
N MET A 5 -26.16 11.39 -30.02
CA MET A 5 -26.42 10.00 -30.39
C MET A 5 -25.52 9.09 -29.53
N ASN A 6 -26.11 8.37 -28.59
CA ASN A 6 -25.38 7.45 -27.73
C ASN A 6 -24.98 6.18 -28.54
N ARG A 7 -23.85 5.55 -28.21
CA ARG A 7 -23.25 4.39 -28.91
C ARG A 7 -24.22 3.21 -29.16
N ARG A 8 -25.23 3.01 -28.29
CA ARG A 8 -26.25 1.96 -28.47
C ARG A 8 -27.21 2.26 -29.63
N ARG A 9 -27.51 3.54 -29.90
CA ARG A 9 -28.35 3.93 -31.07
C ARG A 9 -27.58 3.84 -32.38
N PHE A 10 -26.27 4.06 -32.38
CA PHE A 10 -25.41 3.91 -33.55
C PHE A 10 -25.34 2.42 -34.02
N LEU A 11 -25.27 1.48 -33.07
CA LEU A 11 -25.25 0.04 -33.39
C LEU A 11 -26.64 -0.44 -33.87
N GLY A 12 -27.73 0.15 -33.40
CA GLY A 12 -29.09 -0.18 -33.88
C GLY A 12 -29.40 0.33 -35.31
N SER A 13 -28.71 1.38 -35.78
CA SER A 13 -28.91 1.94 -37.12
C SER A 13 -28.10 1.22 -38.21
N ALA A 14 -27.10 0.42 -37.84
CA ALA A 14 -26.24 -0.35 -38.78
C ALA A 14 -26.89 -1.67 -39.27
N VAL A 15 -28.03 -2.04 -38.70
CA VAL A 15 -28.72 -3.32 -39.05
C VAL A 15 -29.58 -3.21 -40.34
N ALA A 16 -29.75 -2.01 -40.90
CA ALA A 16 -30.60 -1.78 -42.07
C ALA A 16 -29.90 -1.93 -43.43
N SER A 17 -28.59 -2.20 -43.46
CA SER A 17 -27.87 -2.49 -44.71
C SER A 17 -27.31 -3.92 -44.63
N GLY A 18 -27.90 -4.83 -45.37
CA GLY A 18 -27.60 -6.26 -45.38
C GLY A 18 -26.19 -6.68 -45.88
N ALA A 19 -25.17 -6.14 -45.25
CA ALA A 19 -23.82 -6.65 -45.32
C ALA A 19 -23.53 -7.43 -44.03
N PHE A 20 -23.52 -8.76 -44.09
CA PHE A 20 -23.00 -9.60 -43.02
C PHE A 20 -21.52 -9.25 -42.79
N THR A 21 -21.23 -8.32 -41.91
CA THR A 21 -19.86 -8.10 -41.45
C THR A 21 -19.56 -9.20 -40.43
N LEU A 22 -18.71 -10.14 -40.81
CA LEU A 22 -18.11 -11.11 -39.90
C LEU A 22 -17.29 -10.33 -38.87
N VAL A 23 -17.91 -9.96 -37.74
CA VAL A 23 -17.20 -9.32 -36.64
C VAL A 23 -16.40 -10.42 -35.93
N PRO A 24 -15.08 -10.32 -35.89
CA PRO A 24 -14.26 -11.33 -35.22
C PRO A 24 -14.67 -11.48 -33.75
N ARG A 25 -14.65 -12.69 -33.22
CA ARG A 25 -15.14 -13.05 -31.89
C ARG A 25 -14.48 -12.25 -30.75
N HIS A 26 -13.25 -11.81 -30.92
CA HIS A 26 -12.52 -10.95 -29.97
C HIS A 26 -13.05 -9.51 -29.88
N VAL A 27 -13.91 -9.09 -30.81
CA VAL A 27 -14.57 -7.77 -30.82
C VAL A 27 -15.94 -7.84 -30.13
N LEU A 28 -16.59 -9.01 -30.18
CA LEU A 28 -17.96 -9.19 -29.65
C LEU A 28 -17.99 -9.61 -28.17
N GLY A 29 -16.84 -10.05 -27.61
CA GLY A 29 -16.84 -10.69 -26.30
C GLY A 29 -17.45 -12.10 -26.33
N GLY A 30 -17.63 -12.74 -25.19
CA GLY A 30 -18.19 -14.08 -25.02
C GLY A 30 -17.27 -15.01 -24.25
N THR A 31 -17.61 -16.31 -24.17
CA THR A 31 -16.85 -17.26 -23.35
C THR A 31 -15.34 -17.23 -23.71
N GLY A 32 -14.51 -16.73 -22.79
CA GLY A 32 -13.05 -16.57 -22.94
C GLY A 32 -12.57 -15.29 -23.63
N TYR A 33 -13.48 -14.38 -24.04
CA TYR A 33 -13.12 -13.11 -24.68
C TYR A 33 -13.88 -11.93 -24.06
N VAL A 34 -13.13 -10.88 -23.66
CA VAL A 34 -13.69 -9.60 -23.19
C VAL A 34 -13.67 -8.62 -24.35
N ALA A 35 -14.81 -8.02 -24.66
CA ALA A 35 -14.89 -7.02 -25.72
C ALA A 35 -13.99 -5.82 -25.37
N PRO A 36 -13.35 -5.16 -26.37
CA PRO A 36 -12.51 -3.97 -26.09
C PRO A 36 -13.24 -2.87 -25.32
N SER A 37 -14.54 -2.69 -25.54
CA SER A 37 -15.39 -1.73 -24.84
C SER A 37 -15.71 -2.10 -23.37
N GLU A 38 -15.42 -3.33 -22.97
CA GLU A 38 -15.65 -3.85 -21.62
C GLU A 38 -14.36 -3.91 -20.79
N LYS A 39 -13.21 -3.61 -21.42
CA LYS A 39 -11.93 -3.56 -20.70
C LYS A 39 -11.79 -2.24 -19.94
N ILE A 40 -11.21 -2.32 -18.75
CA ILE A 40 -10.75 -1.16 -17.99
C ILE A 40 -9.39 -0.75 -18.58
N THR A 41 -9.32 0.46 -19.14
CA THR A 41 -8.07 1.06 -19.57
C THR A 41 -7.31 1.61 -18.37
N LEU A 42 -6.05 1.20 -18.20
CA LEU A 42 -5.27 1.44 -17.00
C LEU A 42 -3.98 2.18 -17.31
N ALA A 43 -3.70 3.26 -16.57
CA ALA A 43 -2.38 3.86 -16.46
C ALA A 43 -1.65 3.31 -15.24
N HIS A 44 -0.40 2.86 -15.41
CA HIS A 44 0.43 2.34 -14.31
C HIS A 44 1.48 3.39 -13.93
N ILE A 45 1.38 3.94 -12.71
CA ILE A 45 2.24 5.03 -12.20
C ILE A 45 3.21 4.45 -11.17
N GLY A 46 4.52 4.51 -11.47
CA GLY A 46 5.60 3.90 -10.69
C GLY A 46 6.07 2.56 -11.29
N MET A 47 7.20 2.58 -11.98
CA MET A 47 7.83 1.43 -12.65
C MET A 47 9.12 1.02 -11.95
N GLY A 48 9.09 0.97 -10.60
CA GLY A 48 10.15 0.44 -9.76
C GLY A 48 9.94 -1.03 -9.39
N THR A 49 10.70 -1.49 -8.39
CA THR A 49 10.73 -2.88 -7.90
C THR A 49 9.35 -3.47 -7.64
N GLN A 50 8.52 -2.74 -6.87
CA GLN A 50 7.18 -3.22 -6.54
C GLN A 50 6.21 -3.06 -7.72
N GLY A 51 6.41 -2.03 -8.56
CA GLY A 51 5.64 -1.86 -9.81
C GLY A 51 5.73 -3.09 -10.69
N PHE A 52 6.95 -3.57 -10.98
CA PHE A 52 7.16 -4.80 -11.75
C PHE A 52 6.66 -6.06 -11.02
N SER A 53 6.72 -6.08 -9.69
CA SER A 53 6.22 -7.22 -8.92
C SER A 53 4.71 -7.43 -9.08
N GLU A 54 3.96 -6.36 -9.20
CA GLU A 54 2.49 -6.36 -9.29
C GLU A 54 1.97 -6.31 -10.75
N LEU A 55 2.86 -6.06 -11.73
CA LEU A 55 2.48 -5.84 -13.13
C LEU A 55 1.89 -7.08 -13.78
N GLY A 56 2.44 -8.27 -13.51
CA GLY A 56 2.06 -9.51 -14.19
C GLY A 56 0.60 -9.89 -14.00
N ALA A 57 0.05 -9.70 -12.80
CA ALA A 57 -1.36 -9.98 -12.54
C ALA A 57 -2.31 -9.08 -13.36
N LEU A 58 -1.89 -7.84 -13.64
CA LEU A 58 -2.66 -6.92 -14.49
C LEU A 58 -2.53 -7.25 -15.97
N LEU A 59 -1.32 -7.59 -16.43
CA LEU A 59 -1.07 -7.98 -17.82
C LEU A 59 -1.84 -9.24 -18.20
N ALA A 60 -1.94 -10.19 -17.26
CA ALA A 60 -2.63 -11.47 -17.48
C ALA A 60 -4.17 -11.34 -17.42
N ASP A 61 -4.72 -10.32 -16.76
CA ASP A 61 -6.17 -10.16 -16.63
C ASP A 61 -6.78 -9.67 -17.95
N PRO A 62 -7.65 -10.46 -18.61
CA PRO A 62 -8.26 -10.07 -19.88
C PRO A 62 -9.18 -8.85 -19.78
N ARG A 63 -9.63 -8.50 -18.58
CA ARG A 63 -10.52 -7.35 -18.31
C ARG A 63 -9.76 -6.02 -18.25
N ILE A 64 -8.41 -6.05 -18.22
CA ILE A 64 -7.55 -4.88 -18.09
C ILE A 64 -6.76 -4.67 -19.39
N GLN A 65 -6.61 -3.41 -19.78
CA GLN A 65 -5.72 -2.96 -20.83
C GLN A 65 -4.81 -1.85 -20.29
N ILE A 66 -3.53 -2.16 -20.07
CA ILE A 66 -2.56 -1.10 -19.72
C ILE A 66 -2.24 -0.32 -20.98
N VAL A 67 -2.49 0.99 -20.96
CA VAL A 67 -2.34 1.88 -22.13
C VAL A 67 -1.25 2.92 -21.91
N SER A 68 -0.84 3.18 -20.69
CA SER A 68 0.26 4.10 -20.38
C SER A 68 1.00 3.71 -19.11
N VAL A 69 2.27 4.10 -19.05
CA VAL A 69 3.13 3.98 -17.86
C VAL A 69 3.74 5.33 -17.52
N CYS A 70 3.90 5.61 -16.22
CA CYS A 70 4.49 6.86 -15.74
C CYS A 70 5.54 6.58 -14.67
N ASP A 71 6.72 7.16 -14.84
CA ASP A 71 7.78 7.16 -13.83
C ASP A 71 8.72 8.34 -14.10
N PRO A 72 9.13 9.14 -13.08
CA PRO A 72 10.11 10.20 -13.28
C PRO A 72 11.47 9.68 -13.76
N ASN A 73 11.75 8.39 -13.58
CA ASN A 73 12.95 7.75 -14.10
C ASN A 73 12.70 7.15 -15.50
N THR A 74 13.58 7.46 -16.44
CA THR A 74 13.48 6.95 -17.83
C THR A 74 13.83 5.46 -17.88
N ASP A 75 15.07 5.15 -17.52
CA ASP A 75 15.67 3.80 -17.52
C ASP A 75 16.84 3.83 -16.53
N SER A 76 16.84 2.92 -15.60
CA SER A 76 17.83 2.88 -14.53
C SER A 76 18.10 1.44 -14.11
N SER A 77 19.26 1.23 -13.48
CA SER A 77 19.66 -0.04 -12.86
C SER A 77 19.97 0.10 -11.37
N ASP A 78 19.64 1.25 -10.76
CA ASP A 78 19.94 1.56 -9.37
C ASP A 78 18.79 1.32 -8.40
N TYR A 79 17.69 0.68 -8.85
CA TYR A 79 16.62 0.25 -7.97
C TYR A 79 17.11 -0.83 -6.99
N VAL A 80 16.42 -0.95 -5.84
CA VAL A 80 16.72 -1.92 -4.80
C VAL A 80 15.68 -3.02 -4.80
N GLU A 81 16.09 -4.28 -4.73
CA GLU A 81 15.21 -5.45 -4.75
C GLU A 81 15.36 -6.31 -3.47
N TRP A 82 14.33 -7.11 -3.20
CA TRP A 82 14.27 -7.98 -2.03
C TRP A 82 15.05 -9.29 -2.17
N GLY A 83 15.31 -9.72 -3.39
CA GLY A 83 16.11 -10.91 -3.71
C GLY A 83 16.90 -10.68 -4.98
N LYS A 84 18.16 -11.12 -4.99
CA LYS A 84 19.09 -10.90 -6.10
C LYS A 84 18.48 -11.28 -7.45
N ASN A 85 18.48 -10.33 -8.39
CA ASN A 85 17.93 -10.48 -9.75
C ASN A 85 16.42 -10.80 -9.84
N SER A 86 15.67 -10.64 -8.76
CA SER A 86 14.25 -11.01 -8.74
C SER A 86 13.42 -10.18 -9.73
N VAL A 87 13.68 -8.88 -9.83
CA VAL A 87 13.00 -7.99 -10.79
C VAL A 87 13.45 -8.29 -12.23
N ARG A 88 14.76 -8.42 -12.44
CA ARG A 88 15.30 -8.75 -13.77
C ARG A 88 14.74 -10.07 -14.32
N ASN A 89 14.72 -11.12 -13.51
CA ASN A 89 14.19 -12.41 -13.91
C ASN A 89 12.68 -12.35 -14.22
N ARG A 90 11.94 -11.55 -13.49
CA ARG A 90 10.52 -11.31 -13.75
C ARG A 90 10.31 -10.58 -15.08
N ILE A 91 11.11 -9.54 -15.35
CA ILE A 91 11.07 -8.82 -16.64
C ILE A 91 11.42 -9.77 -17.78
N ARG A 92 12.43 -10.62 -17.63
CA ARG A 92 12.78 -11.68 -18.61
C ARG A 92 11.60 -12.59 -18.93
N THR A 93 10.85 -12.99 -17.91
CA THR A 93 9.63 -13.79 -18.05
C THR A 93 8.56 -13.04 -18.85
N TYR A 94 8.35 -11.75 -18.57
CA TYR A 94 7.36 -10.96 -19.31
C TYR A 94 7.76 -10.71 -20.76
N LEU A 95 9.05 -10.62 -21.05
CA LEU A 95 9.58 -10.41 -22.39
C LEU A 95 9.73 -11.70 -23.20
N ASP A 96 9.57 -12.86 -22.56
CA ASP A 96 9.96 -14.17 -23.12
C ASP A 96 11.41 -14.14 -23.66
N ASN A 97 12.30 -13.49 -22.89
CA ASN A 97 13.71 -13.29 -23.26
C ASN A 97 14.63 -13.55 -22.05
N PRO A 98 15.13 -14.78 -21.85
CA PRO A 98 15.99 -15.14 -20.72
C PRO A 98 17.32 -14.38 -20.67
N SER A 99 17.84 -13.93 -21.84
CA SER A 99 19.11 -13.22 -21.93
C SER A 99 18.99 -11.69 -21.84
N TRP A 100 17.77 -11.16 -21.66
CA TRP A 100 17.60 -9.72 -21.54
C TRP A 100 18.45 -9.13 -20.42
N ARG A 101 19.32 -8.18 -20.78
CA ARG A 101 20.31 -7.52 -19.88
C ARG A 101 21.12 -8.52 -19.06
N GLU A 102 21.64 -9.58 -19.69
CA GLU A 102 22.35 -10.65 -19.00
C GLU A 102 23.64 -10.15 -18.31
N ASN A 103 24.33 -9.22 -18.98
CA ASN A 103 25.59 -8.67 -18.50
C ASN A 103 25.45 -7.37 -17.69
N ASP A 104 24.21 -6.87 -17.51
CA ASP A 104 23.97 -5.66 -16.73
C ASP A 104 24.04 -5.95 -15.23
N THR A 105 24.50 -4.98 -14.47
CA THR A 105 24.48 -5.01 -13.01
C THR A 105 23.27 -4.23 -12.47
N GLY A 106 22.97 -4.39 -11.17
CA GLY A 106 21.91 -3.65 -10.50
C GLY A 106 20.49 -4.16 -10.78
N CYS A 107 19.51 -3.43 -10.31
CA CYS A 107 18.07 -3.74 -10.44
C CYS A 107 17.42 -2.79 -11.45
N PRO A 108 16.89 -3.28 -12.59
CA PRO A 108 16.32 -2.43 -13.62
C PRO A 108 14.97 -1.85 -13.23
N GLY A 109 14.66 -0.65 -13.75
CA GLY A 109 13.37 0.03 -13.58
C GLY A 109 13.24 1.27 -14.46
N GLY A 110 12.09 1.94 -14.35
CA GLY A 110 11.77 3.16 -15.09
C GLY A 110 10.75 2.98 -16.21
N ARG A 111 10.22 4.12 -16.71
CA ARG A 111 9.09 4.12 -17.66
C ARG A 111 9.37 3.42 -18.99
N GLU A 112 10.61 3.50 -19.52
CA GLU A 112 10.94 2.85 -20.79
C GLU A 112 11.03 1.33 -20.66
N VAL A 113 11.53 0.83 -19.54
CA VAL A 113 11.48 -0.61 -19.22
C VAL A 113 10.03 -1.08 -19.07
N GLY A 114 9.20 -0.28 -18.37
CA GLY A 114 7.77 -0.55 -18.25
C GLY A 114 7.06 -0.61 -19.60
N ARG A 115 7.28 0.37 -20.48
CA ARG A 115 6.73 0.39 -21.84
C ARG A 115 7.15 -0.81 -22.66
N LEU A 116 8.44 -1.17 -22.60
CA LEU A 116 8.97 -2.35 -23.30
C LEU A 116 8.22 -3.61 -22.84
N VAL A 117 8.08 -3.81 -21.51
CA VAL A 117 7.41 -4.99 -20.97
C VAL A 117 5.94 -5.04 -21.39
N VAL A 118 5.19 -3.94 -21.25
CA VAL A 118 3.77 -3.90 -21.63
C VAL A 118 3.58 -4.19 -23.13
N ASN A 119 4.36 -3.53 -23.98
CA ASN A 119 4.26 -3.71 -25.44
C ASN A 119 4.61 -5.15 -25.86
N THR A 120 5.73 -5.69 -25.36
CA THR A 120 6.16 -7.04 -25.70
C THR A 120 5.18 -8.10 -25.19
N TYR A 121 4.69 -7.95 -23.95
CA TYR A 121 3.73 -8.88 -23.40
C TYR A 121 2.45 -8.94 -24.24
N TYR A 122 1.88 -7.80 -24.60
CA TYR A 122 0.65 -7.77 -25.41
C TYR A 122 0.89 -8.22 -26.84
N ALA A 123 2.08 -7.95 -27.43
CA ALA A 123 2.47 -8.47 -28.71
C ALA A 123 2.45 -10.01 -28.73
N ASN A 124 3.07 -10.63 -27.72
CA ASN A 124 3.21 -12.08 -27.64
C ASN A 124 1.91 -12.80 -27.29
N HIS A 125 1.06 -12.20 -26.43
CA HIS A 125 -0.09 -12.91 -25.84
C HIS A 125 -1.46 -12.46 -26.37
N ARG A 126 -1.56 -11.29 -27.03
CA ARG A 126 -2.85 -10.72 -27.45
C ARG A 126 -2.91 -10.32 -28.93
N GLY A 127 -1.91 -10.68 -29.72
CA GLY A 127 -1.82 -10.36 -31.16
C GLY A 127 -1.48 -8.88 -31.40
N ALA A 128 -0.24 -8.61 -31.76
CA ALA A 128 0.35 -7.25 -31.85
C ALA A 128 -0.34 -6.31 -32.82
N GLU A 129 -0.99 -6.84 -33.86
CA GLU A 129 -1.57 -6.05 -34.97
C GLU A 129 -2.63 -5.02 -34.54
N LYS A 130 -3.14 -5.12 -33.35
CA LYS A 130 -4.24 -4.25 -32.82
C LYS A 130 -3.88 -3.44 -31.57
N TYR A 131 -2.68 -3.62 -31.00
CA TYR A 131 -2.24 -2.84 -29.86
C TYR A 131 -1.52 -1.57 -30.33
N LYS A 132 -2.05 -0.40 -29.95
CA LYS A 132 -1.51 0.91 -30.39
C LYS A 132 -0.21 1.33 -29.70
N GLY A 133 0.34 0.48 -28.84
CA GLY A 133 1.51 0.77 -28.04
C GLY A 133 1.14 1.41 -26.69
N CYS A 134 2.06 1.33 -25.73
CA CYS A 134 1.93 1.94 -24.41
C CYS A 134 2.62 3.32 -24.45
N SER A 135 1.89 4.37 -24.03
CA SER A 135 2.45 5.74 -23.89
C SER A 135 3.33 5.82 -22.65
N THR A 136 4.30 6.75 -22.64
CA THR A 136 5.16 7.01 -21.46
C THR A 136 5.10 8.45 -21.02
N TYR A 137 5.12 8.66 -19.72
CA TYR A 137 5.12 9.97 -19.07
C TYR A 137 6.12 10.03 -17.94
N ALA A 138 6.78 11.17 -17.75
CA ALA A 138 7.58 11.44 -16.55
C ALA A 138 6.69 11.95 -15.41
N ASP A 139 5.74 12.82 -15.75
CA ASP A 139 4.83 13.50 -14.83
C ASP A 139 3.41 12.89 -14.93
N PHE A 140 2.87 12.46 -13.79
CA PHE A 140 1.50 11.93 -13.73
C PHE A 140 0.45 13.00 -14.03
N ARG A 141 0.74 14.30 -13.82
CA ARG A 141 -0.17 15.39 -14.15
C ARG A 141 -0.34 15.52 -15.66
N GLU A 142 0.76 15.40 -16.41
CA GLU A 142 0.74 15.35 -17.87
C GLU A 142 -0.03 14.11 -18.37
N LEU A 143 0.20 12.95 -17.77
CA LEU A 143 -0.55 11.72 -18.08
C LEU A 143 -2.05 11.94 -17.91
N LEU A 144 -2.49 12.48 -16.77
CA LEU A 144 -3.91 12.72 -16.48
C LEU A 144 -4.55 13.75 -17.39
N GLU A 145 -3.77 14.71 -17.95
CA GLU A 145 -4.27 15.67 -18.93
C GLU A 145 -4.37 15.10 -20.34
N LYS A 146 -3.43 14.26 -20.75
CA LYS A 146 -3.36 13.74 -22.12
C LYS A 146 -4.17 12.47 -22.33
N GLU A 147 -4.16 11.58 -21.34
CA GLU A 147 -4.84 10.27 -21.41
C GLU A 147 -6.30 10.36 -20.91
N LYS A 148 -7.13 11.06 -21.67
CA LYS A 148 -8.54 11.28 -21.30
C LYS A 148 -9.38 10.02 -21.25
N ASP A 149 -9.03 9.04 -22.10
CA ASP A 149 -9.75 7.78 -22.25
C ASP A 149 -9.28 6.69 -21.25
N VAL A 150 -8.35 6.99 -20.35
CA VAL A 150 -7.98 6.08 -19.26
C VAL A 150 -9.12 6.04 -18.25
N ASP A 151 -9.55 4.85 -17.88
CA ASP A 151 -10.60 4.65 -16.87
C ASP A 151 -10.04 4.69 -15.45
N ALA A 152 -8.83 4.17 -15.27
CA ALA A 152 -8.25 3.94 -13.96
C ALA A 152 -6.74 4.16 -13.90
N VAL A 153 -6.24 4.45 -12.70
CA VAL A 153 -4.81 4.51 -12.41
C VAL A 153 -4.42 3.50 -11.34
N LYS A 154 -3.25 2.88 -11.49
CA LYS A 154 -2.59 2.11 -10.44
C LYS A 154 -1.35 2.86 -9.97
N VAL A 155 -1.29 3.17 -8.66
CA VAL A 155 -0.23 3.98 -8.07
C VAL A 155 0.72 3.08 -7.28
N MET A 156 2.00 3.06 -7.69
CA MET A 156 3.08 2.23 -7.14
C MET A 156 4.34 3.06 -6.86
N THR A 157 4.16 4.33 -6.54
CA THR A 157 5.22 5.30 -6.25
C THR A 157 5.74 5.17 -4.80
N PRO A 158 6.72 5.97 -4.37
CA PRO A 158 7.01 6.18 -2.96
C PRO A 158 5.80 6.75 -2.20
N ASP A 159 5.74 6.49 -0.89
CA ASP A 159 4.56 6.72 -0.05
C ASP A 159 4.10 8.19 -0.03
N HIS A 160 5.03 9.14 -0.10
CA HIS A 160 4.75 10.58 -0.06
C HIS A 160 3.99 11.12 -1.29
N LEU A 161 4.01 10.38 -2.40
CA LEU A 161 3.30 10.74 -3.63
C LEU A 161 1.89 10.15 -3.70
N HIS A 162 1.57 9.15 -2.87
CA HIS A 162 0.31 8.41 -2.97
C HIS A 162 -0.91 9.32 -2.88
N ALA A 163 -0.98 10.17 -1.85
CA ALA A 163 -2.11 11.07 -1.65
C ALA A 163 -2.30 12.03 -2.82
N THR A 164 -1.22 12.68 -3.25
CA THR A 164 -1.23 13.66 -4.35
C THR A 164 -1.75 13.05 -5.64
N ILE A 165 -1.22 11.89 -6.03
CA ILE A 165 -1.63 11.19 -7.25
C ILE A 165 -3.08 10.70 -7.13
N CYS A 166 -3.46 10.07 -6.01
CA CYS A 166 -4.81 9.56 -5.80
C CYS A 166 -5.87 10.68 -5.87
N ILE A 167 -5.61 11.81 -5.21
CA ILE A 167 -6.53 12.98 -5.21
C ILE A 167 -6.65 13.56 -6.62
N ALA A 168 -5.53 13.77 -7.32
CA ALA A 168 -5.53 14.29 -8.68
C ALA A 168 -6.30 13.38 -9.64
N ALA A 169 -6.07 12.06 -9.57
CA ALA A 169 -6.75 11.08 -10.41
C ALA A 169 -8.27 11.05 -10.13
N MET A 170 -8.68 11.01 -8.87
CA MET A 170 -10.10 11.00 -8.49
C MET A 170 -10.81 12.30 -8.92
N LYS A 171 -10.17 13.46 -8.76
CA LYS A 171 -10.71 14.76 -9.24
C LYS A 171 -10.88 14.79 -10.77
N LYS A 172 -10.10 13.99 -11.53
CA LYS A 172 -10.24 13.81 -12.99
C LYS A 172 -11.21 12.66 -13.35
N GLY A 173 -11.96 12.13 -12.38
CA GLY A 173 -12.94 11.06 -12.60
C GLY A 173 -12.35 9.67 -12.81
N LYS A 174 -11.04 9.46 -12.52
CA LYS A 174 -10.39 8.18 -12.70
C LYS A 174 -10.58 7.30 -11.47
N HIS A 175 -10.83 6.00 -11.67
CA HIS A 175 -10.77 5.00 -10.60
C HIS A 175 -9.34 4.82 -10.13
N VAL A 176 -9.13 4.46 -8.86
CA VAL A 176 -7.78 4.43 -8.27
C VAL A 176 -7.52 3.14 -7.53
N MET A 177 -6.39 2.52 -7.85
CA MET A 177 -5.78 1.46 -7.05
C MET A 177 -4.41 1.95 -6.57
N VAL A 178 -4.13 1.89 -5.28
CA VAL A 178 -2.85 2.34 -4.71
C VAL A 178 -2.19 1.27 -3.86
N HIS A 179 -0.88 1.22 -3.87
CA HIS A 179 -0.13 0.43 -2.89
C HIS A 179 -0.17 1.10 -1.51
N LYS A 180 0.00 0.34 -0.45
CA LYS A 180 0.01 0.85 0.93
C LYS A 180 1.29 1.69 1.21
N PRO A 181 1.19 2.69 2.12
CA PRO A 181 0.00 3.25 2.74
C PRO A 181 -0.80 4.15 1.78
N ILE A 182 -2.02 4.54 2.15
CA ILE A 182 -2.79 5.54 1.37
C ILE A 182 -2.06 6.89 1.35
N ALA A 183 -1.45 7.26 2.47
CA ALA A 183 -0.68 8.49 2.66
C ALA A 183 0.31 8.31 3.81
N ASN A 184 1.37 9.10 3.84
CA ASN A 184 2.35 9.13 4.93
C ASN A 184 2.20 10.37 5.85
N ARG A 185 1.06 11.05 5.77
CA ARG A 185 0.60 12.10 6.71
C ARG A 185 -0.88 11.87 7.02
N LEU A 186 -1.26 12.15 8.26
CA LEU A 186 -2.65 11.93 8.70
C LEU A 186 -3.62 12.83 7.93
N TYR A 187 -3.31 14.11 7.77
CA TYR A 187 -4.10 15.06 6.98
C TYR A 187 -4.30 14.58 5.54
N GLU A 188 -3.22 14.18 4.87
CA GLU A 188 -3.27 13.68 3.50
C GLU A 188 -4.19 12.44 3.39
N GLY A 189 -4.08 11.50 4.33
CA GLY A 189 -4.96 10.33 4.40
C GLY A 189 -6.44 10.73 4.49
N ARG A 190 -6.77 11.65 5.39
CA ARG A 190 -8.13 12.18 5.54
C ARG A 190 -8.62 12.90 4.30
N LEU A 191 -7.74 13.66 3.62
CA LEU A 191 -8.09 14.34 2.38
C LEU A 191 -8.36 13.35 1.23
N VAL A 192 -7.59 12.28 1.11
CA VAL A 192 -7.85 11.18 0.16
C VAL A 192 -9.22 10.58 0.43
N LEU A 193 -9.54 10.26 1.69
CA LEU A 193 -10.84 9.69 2.07
C LEU A 193 -12.00 10.64 1.77
N LYS A 194 -11.83 11.94 2.05
CA LYS A 194 -12.81 12.98 1.71
C LYS A 194 -13.05 13.03 0.20
N THR A 195 -11.98 13.04 -0.58
CA THR A 195 -12.07 13.06 -2.05
C THR A 195 -12.76 11.81 -2.58
N ALA A 196 -12.44 10.63 -2.06
CA ALA A 196 -13.09 9.38 -2.46
C ALA A 196 -14.61 9.40 -2.21
N ARG A 197 -15.06 9.96 -1.06
CA ARG A 197 -16.50 10.14 -0.77
C ARG A 197 -17.18 11.10 -1.74
N GLN A 198 -16.49 12.20 -2.10
CA GLN A 198 -17.06 13.24 -2.98
C GLN A 198 -17.14 12.79 -4.44
N THR A 199 -16.11 12.15 -4.95
CA THR A 199 -16.02 11.76 -6.37
C THR A 199 -16.70 10.43 -6.66
N LYS A 200 -16.90 9.57 -5.66
CA LYS A 200 -17.51 8.23 -5.79
C LYS A 200 -16.80 7.30 -6.77
N ASN A 201 -15.53 7.59 -7.10
CA ASN A 201 -14.72 6.68 -7.90
C ASN A 201 -14.46 5.37 -7.17
N ALA A 202 -14.35 4.27 -7.90
CA ALA A 202 -13.93 2.99 -7.33
C ALA A 202 -12.48 3.10 -6.86
N THR A 203 -12.25 2.82 -5.57
CA THR A 203 -10.92 2.87 -4.95
C THR A 203 -10.52 1.51 -4.39
N HIS A 204 -9.21 1.22 -4.36
CA HIS A 204 -8.71 -0.04 -3.83
C HIS A 204 -7.29 0.12 -3.26
N LEU A 205 -7.11 -0.28 -2.01
CA LEU A 205 -5.81 -0.39 -1.36
C LEU A 205 -5.27 -1.80 -1.52
N LEU A 206 -4.10 -1.96 -2.12
CA LEU A 206 -3.53 -3.27 -2.48
C LEU A 206 -3.16 -4.17 -1.30
N ALA A 207 -3.20 -3.66 -0.07
CA ALA A 207 -3.09 -4.48 1.14
C ALA A 207 -4.32 -5.36 1.40
N TYR A 208 -5.46 -5.07 0.77
CA TYR A 208 -6.67 -5.87 0.93
C TYR A 208 -6.45 -7.33 0.52
N GLY A 209 -7.03 -8.25 1.28
CA GLY A 209 -6.87 -9.69 1.08
C GLY A 209 -5.61 -10.29 1.72
N SER A 210 -4.71 -9.46 2.26
CA SER A 210 -3.63 -9.94 3.12
C SER A 210 -4.13 -10.09 4.57
N GLY A 211 -3.52 -10.97 5.35
CA GLY A 211 -3.86 -11.15 6.78
C GLY A 211 -5.28 -11.65 7.06
N THR A 212 -5.93 -12.30 6.10
CA THR A 212 -7.30 -12.82 6.27
C THR A 212 -7.44 -13.79 7.45
N GLY A 213 -6.36 -14.50 7.83
CA GLY A 213 -6.28 -15.29 9.05
C GLY A 213 -6.54 -14.47 10.30
N ASN A 214 -5.94 -13.29 10.41
CA ASN A 214 -6.15 -12.38 11.54
C ASN A 214 -7.61 -11.90 11.64
N GLY A 215 -8.25 -11.63 10.49
CA GLY A 215 -9.68 -11.28 10.46
C GLY A 215 -10.56 -12.42 11.03
N ARG A 216 -10.31 -13.66 10.63
CA ARG A 216 -11.03 -14.83 11.17
C ARG A 216 -10.80 -15.02 12.68
N ILE A 217 -9.56 -14.83 13.15
CA ILE A 217 -9.26 -14.85 14.59
C ILE A 217 -10.07 -13.75 15.31
N ALA A 218 -10.09 -12.52 14.78
CA ALA A 218 -10.85 -11.43 15.36
C ALA A 218 -12.37 -11.71 15.42
N GLU A 219 -12.94 -12.36 14.40
CA GLU A 219 -14.32 -12.83 14.43
C GLU A 219 -14.58 -13.89 15.52
N GLN A 220 -13.65 -14.82 15.77
CA GLN A 220 -13.76 -15.78 16.88
C GLN A 220 -13.66 -15.06 18.24
N ILE A 221 -12.83 -14.04 18.34
CA ILE A 221 -12.72 -13.19 19.54
C ILE A 221 -14.04 -12.49 19.83
N LYS A 222 -14.72 -11.92 18.83
CA LYS A 222 -16.08 -11.34 18.98
C LYS A 222 -17.09 -12.36 19.52
N LYS A 223 -16.92 -13.65 19.21
CA LYS A 223 -17.75 -14.73 19.75
C LYS A 223 -17.36 -15.14 21.18
N GLY A 224 -16.37 -14.51 21.79
CA GLY A 224 -15.99 -14.66 23.18
C GLY A 224 -14.98 -15.78 23.47
N VAL A 225 -14.27 -16.33 22.49
CA VAL A 225 -13.38 -17.49 22.65
C VAL A 225 -12.24 -17.27 23.67
N ILE A 226 -11.84 -16.01 23.91
CA ILE A 226 -10.84 -15.62 24.92
C ILE A 226 -11.40 -14.68 25.97
N GLY A 227 -12.73 -14.51 26.04
CA GLY A 227 -13.39 -13.47 26.84
C GLY A 227 -13.14 -12.06 26.29
N PRO A 228 -13.37 -11.00 27.08
CA PRO A 228 -13.06 -9.65 26.70
C PRO A 228 -11.62 -9.49 26.20
N LEU A 229 -11.44 -8.99 24.97
CA LEU A 229 -10.12 -8.68 24.42
C LEU A 229 -9.53 -7.47 25.15
N ARG A 230 -8.27 -7.56 25.58
CA ARG A 230 -7.53 -6.50 26.28
C ARG A 230 -6.40 -5.93 25.46
N GLU A 231 -5.63 -6.82 24.81
CA GLU A 231 -4.43 -6.40 24.10
C GLU A 231 -4.29 -7.17 22.78
N VAL A 232 -3.79 -6.48 21.77
CA VAL A 232 -3.29 -7.06 20.52
C VAL A 232 -1.83 -6.66 20.38
N HIS A 233 -0.94 -7.64 20.19
CA HIS A 233 0.48 -7.38 19.94
C HIS A 233 0.85 -7.91 18.57
N ASN A 234 1.38 -7.05 17.70
CA ASN A 234 1.87 -7.43 16.39
C ASN A 234 3.35 -7.07 16.27
N TRP A 235 4.18 -8.00 15.86
CA TRP A 235 5.62 -7.79 15.75
C TRP A 235 6.17 -8.24 14.41
N THR A 236 7.25 -7.57 13.98
CA THR A 236 7.95 -7.84 12.72
C THR A 236 9.46 -7.64 12.86
N ASN A 237 10.23 -8.25 11.98
CA ASN A 237 11.67 -8.01 11.87
C ASN A 237 12.03 -6.83 10.97
N ARG A 238 11.05 -6.08 10.47
CA ARG A 238 11.31 -4.84 9.74
C ARG A 238 11.86 -3.78 10.69
N PRO A 239 12.59 -2.79 10.18
CA PRO A 239 12.94 -2.52 8.77
C PRO A 239 14.05 -3.44 8.24
N VAL A 240 14.06 -3.66 6.91
CA VAL A 240 15.14 -4.33 6.15
C VAL A 240 15.78 -3.37 5.16
N TRP A 241 15.63 -2.09 5.39
CA TRP A 241 16.27 -0.97 4.68
C TRP A 241 17.04 -0.09 5.66
N PRO A 242 18.03 0.68 5.18
CA PRO A 242 18.81 1.56 6.03
C PRO A 242 17.96 2.60 6.76
N GLN A 243 18.36 2.93 7.99
CA GLN A 243 17.94 4.11 8.74
C GLN A 243 19.15 5.03 8.88
N TYR A 244 18.88 6.33 9.00
CA TYR A 244 19.92 7.34 8.90
C TYR A 244 20.04 8.13 10.19
N THR A 245 21.29 8.46 10.57
CA THR A 245 21.63 9.21 11.78
C THR A 245 21.99 10.66 11.50
N GLU A 246 22.13 11.00 10.21
CA GLU A 246 22.39 12.35 9.74
C GLU A 246 21.75 12.58 8.36
N ILE A 247 21.48 13.83 8.05
CA ILE A 247 21.09 14.24 6.69
C ILE A 247 22.37 14.23 5.83
N PRO A 248 22.37 13.59 4.64
CA PRO A 248 23.51 13.57 3.76
C PRO A 248 24.01 14.99 3.43
N LYS A 249 25.31 15.18 3.53
CA LYS A 249 25.99 16.46 3.20
C LYS A 249 26.51 16.47 1.77
N GLU A 250 26.79 15.30 1.24
CA GLU A 250 27.24 15.10 -0.13
C GLU A 250 26.12 15.47 -1.11
N ARG A 251 26.54 15.97 -2.25
CA ARG A 251 25.63 16.39 -3.35
C ARG A 251 26.05 15.70 -4.65
N PRO A 252 25.89 14.37 -4.75
CA PRO A 252 26.22 13.68 -5.99
C PRO A 252 25.30 14.18 -7.12
N PRO A 253 25.74 14.07 -8.39
CA PRO A 253 24.91 14.45 -9.52
C PRO A 253 23.65 13.60 -9.58
N ILE A 254 22.56 14.19 -10.05
CA ILE A 254 21.33 13.46 -10.31
C ILE A 254 21.62 12.40 -11.39
N PRO A 255 21.24 11.13 -11.20
CA PRO A 255 21.41 10.10 -12.20
C PRO A 255 20.77 10.45 -13.53
N ARG A 256 21.43 10.11 -14.63
CA ARG A 256 20.91 10.37 -15.97
C ARG A 256 19.54 9.67 -16.13
N GLY A 257 18.54 10.43 -16.53
CA GLY A 257 17.20 9.91 -16.77
C GLY A 257 16.24 10.02 -15.58
N LEU A 258 16.72 10.40 -14.40
CA LEU A 258 15.88 10.70 -13.24
C LEU A 258 15.53 12.19 -13.23
N ASP A 259 14.23 12.49 -13.25
CA ASP A 259 13.72 13.81 -12.90
C ASP A 259 13.54 13.89 -11.38
N TRP A 260 14.50 14.57 -10.72
CA TRP A 260 14.53 14.65 -9.26
C TRP A 260 13.42 15.54 -8.72
N ASP A 261 13.03 16.58 -9.44
CA ASP A 261 11.93 17.46 -9.06
C ASP A 261 10.61 16.71 -8.99
N LEU A 262 10.31 15.92 -10.01
CA LEU A 262 9.11 15.07 -10.05
C LEU A 262 9.16 13.95 -9.01
N TRP A 263 10.35 13.41 -8.71
CA TRP A 263 10.50 12.40 -7.67
C TRP A 263 10.26 12.98 -6.27
N LEU A 264 10.76 14.17 -5.98
CA LEU A 264 10.49 14.90 -4.72
C LEU A 264 9.00 15.17 -4.54
N GLY A 265 8.31 15.50 -5.63
CA GLY A 265 6.88 15.76 -5.58
C GLY A 265 6.51 16.82 -4.53
N PRO A 266 5.63 16.52 -3.57
CA PRO A 266 5.19 17.46 -2.54
C PRO A 266 6.21 17.71 -1.42
N ALA A 267 7.29 16.92 -1.34
CA ALA A 267 8.30 17.09 -0.29
C ALA A 267 9.17 18.32 -0.55
N LEU A 268 9.63 18.98 0.51
CA LEU A 268 10.47 20.17 0.41
C LEU A 268 11.76 19.91 -0.36
N ASP A 269 12.23 20.94 -1.06
CA ASP A 269 13.44 20.89 -1.87
C ASP A 269 14.67 20.45 -1.09
N ARG A 270 15.42 19.57 -1.70
CA ARG A 270 16.73 19.13 -1.21
C ARG A 270 17.58 18.58 -2.35
N PRO A 271 18.91 18.62 -2.22
CA PRO A 271 19.81 17.98 -3.17
C PRO A 271 19.55 16.49 -3.28
N TYR A 272 19.73 15.96 -4.48
CA TYR A 272 19.69 14.51 -4.68
C TYR A 272 20.74 13.79 -3.84
N HIS A 273 20.33 12.64 -3.30
CA HIS A 273 21.25 11.67 -2.72
C HIS A 273 20.65 10.26 -2.85
N PRO A 274 21.46 9.21 -3.13
CA PRO A 274 20.95 7.84 -3.26
C PRO A 274 20.33 7.28 -1.98
N HIS A 275 20.62 7.86 -0.82
CA HIS A 275 19.95 7.53 0.44
C HIS A 275 18.48 7.94 0.52
N TYR A 276 17.97 8.73 -0.41
CA TYR A 276 16.55 9.12 -0.44
C TYR A 276 15.72 8.28 -1.39
N THR A 277 16.33 7.73 -2.45
CA THR A 277 15.59 7.14 -3.57
C THR A 277 15.25 5.68 -3.38
N HIS A 278 14.38 5.19 -4.24
CA HIS A 278 13.94 3.82 -4.37
C HIS A 278 13.43 3.22 -3.05
N THR A 279 13.78 2.01 -2.72
CA THR A 279 13.27 1.31 -1.53
C THR A 279 13.67 1.98 -0.21
N VAL A 280 14.82 2.65 -0.17
CA VAL A 280 15.38 3.25 1.05
C VAL A 280 14.64 4.50 1.53
N PHE A 281 13.79 5.10 0.70
CA PHE A 281 12.94 6.22 1.07
C PHE A 281 12.09 5.96 2.34
N ARG A 282 11.79 4.69 2.63
CA ARG A 282 11.00 4.29 3.80
C ARG A 282 11.65 4.62 5.12
N GLY A 283 12.97 4.81 5.15
CA GLY A 283 13.70 5.25 6.32
C GLY A 283 13.50 6.73 6.70
N TRP A 284 12.92 7.55 5.81
CA TRP A 284 12.77 8.99 6.00
C TRP A 284 11.33 9.39 6.27
N TYR A 285 11.10 10.21 7.31
CA TYR A 285 9.76 10.73 7.61
C TYR A 285 9.12 11.48 6.45
N ASP A 286 9.92 12.18 5.63
CA ASP A 286 9.38 12.96 4.51
C ASP A 286 8.88 12.11 3.35
N PHE A 287 9.41 10.91 3.19
CA PHE A 287 9.17 10.10 2.00
C PHE A 287 8.40 8.80 2.28
N GLY A 288 8.55 8.22 3.46
CA GLY A 288 7.96 6.94 3.83
C GLY A 288 7.12 6.99 5.09
N GLY A 289 6.43 5.89 5.36
CA GLY A 289 5.62 5.67 6.56
C GLY A 289 6.25 4.71 7.58
N GLY A 290 7.53 4.32 7.40
CA GLY A 290 8.22 3.39 8.29
C GLY A 290 7.70 1.95 8.23
N SER A 291 8.09 1.15 9.21
CA SER A 291 7.78 -0.30 9.25
C SER A 291 6.30 -0.59 9.44
N MET A 292 5.58 0.22 10.24
CA MET A 292 4.16 0.00 10.48
C MET A 292 3.33 0.26 9.23
N ALA A 293 3.65 1.29 8.45
CA ALA A 293 3.01 1.54 7.15
C ALA A 293 3.38 0.48 6.12
N ASP A 294 4.63 -0.03 6.16
CA ASP A 294 5.07 -1.07 5.22
C ASP A 294 4.40 -2.41 5.49
N MET A 295 4.32 -2.86 6.75
CA MET A 295 3.87 -4.20 7.11
C MET A 295 2.59 -4.24 7.94
N GLY A 296 2.40 -3.30 8.87
CA GLY A 296 1.29 -3.33 9.82
C GLY A 296 -0.08 -3.32 9.15
N ILE A 297 -0.22 -2.61 8.05
CA ILE A 297 -1.49 -2.58 7.28
C ILE A 297 -1.88 -3.98 6.80
N TYR A 298 -0.94 -4.80 6.36
CA TYR A 298 -1.23 -6.17 5.91
C TYR A 298 -1.77 -7.07 7.01
N SER A 299 -1.25 -6.93 8.21
CA SER A 299 -1.61 -7.75 9.37
C SER A 299 -2.83 -7.23 10.12
N LEU A 300 -2.90 -5.91 10.33
CA LEU A 300 -3.86 -5.27 11.24
C LEU A 300 -5.18 -4.85 10.56
N TRP A 301 -5.18 -4.49 9.27
CA TRP A 301 -6.41 -4.04 8.63
C TRP A 301 -7.58 -5.02 8.74
N PRO A 302 -7.40 -6.37 8.54
CA PRO A 302 -8.49 -7.31 8.75
C PRO A 302 -9.03 -7.31 10.19
N ILE A 303 -8.18 -7.03 11.18
CA ILE A 303 -8.58 -6.91 12.59
C ILE A 303 -9.42 -5.64 12.79
N PHE A 304 -8.96 -4.51 12.25
CA PHE A 304 -9.71 -3.25 12.29
C PHE A 304 -11.11 -3.39 11.70
N THR A 305 -11.20 -4.12 10.58
CA THR A 305 -12.48 -4.40 9.93
C THR A 305 -13.36 -5.32 10.76
N ALA A 306 -12.83 -6.46 11.23
CA ALA A 306 -13.61 -7.46 11.97
C ALA A 306 -14.06 -6.96 13.34
N LEU A 307 -13.22 -6.18 14.04
CA LEU A 307 -13.54 -5.59 15.35
C LEU A 307 -14.22 -4.21 15.25
N GLU A 308 -14.45 -3.70 14.04
CA GLU A 308 -15.06 -2.40 13.78
C GLU A 308 -14.34 -1.24 14.53
N LEU A 309 -12.99 -1.29 14.54
CA LEU A 309 -12.17 -0.30 15.23
C LEU A 309 -12.28 1.07 14.56
N ASN A 310 -12.45 2.10 15.37
CA ASN A 310 -12.31 3.49 14.94
C ASN A 310 -10.86 3.96 15.02
N ALA A 311 -10.62 5.26 14.78
CA ALA A 311 -9.32 5.87 15.04
C ALA A 311 -8.93 5.69 16.52
N PRO A 312 -7.64 5.47 16.84
CA PRO A 312 -7.20 5.35 18.22
C PRO A 312 -7.36 6.69 18.96
N LEU A 313 -7.63 6.63 20.27
CA LEU A 313 -7.71 7.79 21.16
C LEU A 313 -6.34 8.40 21.45
N SER A 314 -5.30 7.59 21.42
CA SER A 314 -3.94 8.00 21.70
C SER A 314 -2.92 7.09 21.03
N ALA A 315 -1.70 7.60 20.89
CA ALA A 315 -0.53 6.81 20.56
C ALA A 315 0.65 7.19 21.47
N LYS A 316 1.47 6.19 21.81
CA LYS A 316 2.73 6.37 22.53
C LYS A 316 3.82 5.55 21.84
N ALA A 317 5.00 6.13 21.74
CA ALA A 317 6.16 5.49 21.10
C ALA A 317 7.32 5.32 22.08
N TRP A 318 8.05 4.24 21.89
CA TRP A 318 9.39 4.00 22.43
C TRP A 318 10.27 3.62 21.26
N ALA A 319 11.39 4.30 21.10
CA ALA A 319 12.25 4.14 19.94
C ALA A 319 13.70 3.95 20.34
N THR A 320 14.42 3.19 19.56
CA THR A 320 15.89 3.13 19.63
C THR A 320 16.48 4.47 19.22
N HIS A 321 17.66 4.81 19.75
CA HIS A 321 18.43 5.99 19.37
C HIS A 321 19.89 5.61 19.18
N THR A 322 20.61 6.44 18.45
CA THR A 322 22.05 6.34 18.29
C THR A 322 22.74 7.43 19.10
N CYS A 323 24.03 7.23 19.41
CA CYS A 323 24.84 8.22 20.09
C CYS A 323 26.01 8.62 19.19
N SER A 324 26.50 9.84 19.35
CA SER A 324 27.71 10.34 18.71
C SER A 324 28.63 10.98 19.75
N ILE A 325 29.93 11.05 19.44
CA ILE A 325 30.90 11.79 20.26
C ILE A 325 31.00 13.20 19.67
N VAL A 326 30.68 14.19 20.49
CA VAL A 326 30.84 15.62 20.16
C VAL A 326 31.64 16.26 21.27
N ASP A 327 32.78 16.86 20.94
CA ASP A 327 33.73 17.49 21.89
C ASP A 327 34.13 16.52 23.04
N ASN A 328 34.46 15.28 22.68
CA ASN A 328 34.80 14.19 23.61
C ASN A 328 33.65 13.80 24.58
N VAL A 329 32.42 14.19 24.28
CA VAL A 329 31.25 13.84 25.11
C VAL A 329 30.29 12.97 24.29
N SER A 330 29.91 11.79 24.82
CA SER A 330 28.87 10.95 24.21
C SER A 330 27.51 11.58 24.42
N ARG A 331 26.77 11.76 23.34
CA ARG A 331 25.42 12.38 23.37
C ARG A 331 24.46 11.59 22.47
N PRO A 332 23.20 11.44 22.84
CA PRO A 332 22.18 10.93 21.93
C PRO A 332 22.05 11.83 20.69
N VAL A 333 21.97 11.22 19.53
CA VAL A 333 21.68 11.94 18.28
C VAL A 333 20.21 12.34 18.27
N LYS A 334 19.95 13.65 18.17
CA LYS A 334 18.59 14.16 17.96
C LYS A 334 18.22 13.87 16.48
N ASN A 335 17.26 12.99 16.30
CA ASN A 335 16.81 12.58 14.97
C ASN A 335 15.30 12.81 14.83
N ASP A 336 14.90 13.82 14.03
CA ASP A 336 13.52 14.15 13.66
C ASP A 336 13.25 14.02 12.15
N PHE A 337 14.17 13.38 11.41
CA PHE A 337 14.14 13.22 9.95
C PHE A 337 14.05 11.77 9.48
N SER A 338 14.55 10.79 10.26
CA SER A 338 14.61 9.38 9.90
C SER A 338 13.93 8.51 10.96
N TYR A 339 13.28 7.43 10.51
CA TYR A 339 12.72 6.42 11.40
C TYR A 339 13.84 5.74 12.22
N PRO A 340 13.53 5.28 13.45
CA PRO A 340 14.48 4.54 14.28
C PRO A 340 14.75 3.15 13.70
N THR A 341 15.83 2.50 14.14
CA THR A 341 16.15 1.11 13.79
C THR A 341 15.18 0.10 14.37
N GLY A 342 14.45 0.49 15.40
CA GLY A 342 13.37 -0.28 15.99
C GLY A 342 12.52 0.60 16.91
N CYS A 343 11.22 0.30 16.98
CA CYS A 343 10.30 0.98 17.89
C CYS A 343 9.22 0.04 18.43
N ALA A 344 8.65 0.45 19.56
CA ALA A 344 7.38 -0.06 20.04
C ALA A 344 6.35 1.08 20.05
N LEU A 345 5.15 0.81 19.55
CA LEU A 345 4.02 1.73 19.54
C LEU A 345 2.88 1.12 20.37
N ARG A 346 2.20 1.93 21.16
CA ARG A 346 0.95 1.57 21.84
C ARG A 346 -0.15 2.52 21.40
N PHE A 347 -1.28 1.97 21.04
CA PHE A 347 -2.50 2.69 20.69
C PHE A 347 -3.60 2.29 21.67
N GLU A 348 -4.34 3.26 22.17
CA GLU A 348 -5.49 3.02 23.05
C GLU A 348 -6.78 3.20 22.24
N PHE A 349 -7.68 2.22 22.35
CA PHE A 349 -8.98 2.23 21.68
C PHE A 349 -10.10 2.28 22.71
N ALA A 350 -11.12 3.09 22.44
CA ALA A 350 -12.34 3.12 23.26
C ALA A 350 -13.09 1.80 23.17
N ALA A 351 -13.91 1.52 24.19
CA ALA A 351 -14.92 0.48 24.09
C ALA A 351 -15.87 0.78 22.95
N GLY A 352 -16.18 -0.25 22.15
CA GLY A 352 -17.19 -0.21 21.08
C GLY A 352 -18.51 -0.85 21.53
N ARG A 353 -19.41 -1.06 20.57
CA ARG A 353 -20.71 -1.69 20.86
C ARG A 353 -20.56 -3.08 21.50
N ASP A 354 -19.68 -3.92 20.93
CA ASP A 354 -19.49 -5.32 21.30
C ASP A 354 -18.06 -5.63 21.73
N MET A 355 -17.29 -4.60 22.07
CA MET A 355 -15.87 -4.72 22.38
C MET A 355 -15.49 -3.85 23.58
N SER A 356 -14.69 -4.41 24.50
CA SER A 356 -14.08 -3.68 25.60
C SER A 356 -13.03 -2.70 25.07
N ALA A 357 -12.71 -1.67 25.87
CA ALA A 357 -11.53 -0.87 25.63
C ALA A 357 -10.28 -1.77 25.58
N MET A 358 -9.41 -1.53 24.62
CA MET A 358 -8.23 -2.34 24.39
C MET A 358 -7.02 -1.52 23.96
N ASP A 359 -5.85 -2.12 24.13
CA ASP A 359 -4.58 -1.63 23.64
C ASP A 359 -4.12 -2.43 22.42
N LEU A 360 -3.57 -1.76 21.42
CA LEU A 360 -2.85 -2.37 20.32
C LEU A 360 -1.37 -1.98 20.41
N PHE A 361 -0.51 -2.97 20.36
CA PHE A 361 0.93 -2.78 20.35
C PHE A 361 1.53 -3.23 19.03
N TRP A 362 2.38 -2.38 18.49
CA TRP A 362 3.25 -2.68 17.36
C TRP A 362 4.70 -2.75 17.83
N TYR A 363 5.46 -3.72 17.31
CA TYR A 363 6.89 -3.85 17.57
C TYR A 363 7.62 -4.09 16.25
N ASP A 364 8.72 -3.40 16.06
CA ASP A 364 9.61 -3.63 14.91
C ASP A 364 11.09 -3.64 15.33
N GLY A 365 12.02 -3.73 14.35
CA GLY A 365 13.45 -3.85 14.64
C GLY A 365 13.84 -5.17 15.32
N GLY A 366 12.99 -6.21 15.22
CA GLY A 366 13.21 -7.49 15.88
C GLY A 366 12.76 -7.54 17.33
N MET A 367 12.18 -6.45 17.87
CA MET A 367 11.59 -6.46 19.21
C MET A 367 10.33 -7.33 19.23
N LYS A 368 10.07 -7.96 20.37
CA LYS A 368 8.92 -8.84 20.58
C LYS A 368 8.21 -8.49 21.89
N PRO A 369 6.89 -8.74 22.01
CA PRO A 369 6.19 -8.55 23.28
C PRO A 369 6.67 -9.55 24.32
N ARG A 370 6.45 -9.22 25.58
CA ARG A 370 6.50 -10.22 26.64
C ARG A 370 5.31 -11.18 26.48
N LEU A 371 5.56 -12.47 26.62
CA LEU A 371 4.49 -13.46 26.60
C LEU A 371 3.70 -13.43 27.92
N PRO A 372 2.35 -13.56 27.89
CA PRO A 372 1.56 -13.82 29.07
C PRO A 372 1.99 -15.11 29.75
N GLY A 373 1.91 -15.19 31.11
CA GLY A 373 2.34 -16.35 31.88
C GLY A 373 1.75 -17.68 31.38
N GLN A 374 0.47 -17.67 31.01
CA GLN A 374 -0.21 -18.84 30.44
C GLN A 374 0.39 -19.34 29.11
N VAL A 375 1.11 -18.50 28.35
CA VAL A 375 1.82 -18.91 27.14
C VAL A 375 3.25 -19.33 27.50
N GLU A 376 3.91 -18.63 28.42
CA GLU A 376 5.27 -18.95 28.90
C GLU A 376 5.35 -20.35 29.52
N GLU A 377 4.33 -20.79 30.27
CA GLU A 377 4.24 -22.14 30.87
C GLU A 377 4.36 -23.27 29.83
N HIS A 378 3.94 -23.01 28.60
CA HIS A 378 4.03 -23.97 27.49
C HIS A 378 5.39 -23.93 26.76
N LYS A 379 6.36 -23.09 27.17
CA LYS A 379 7.69 -22.95 26.58
C LYS A 379 7.66 -22.71 25.06
N VAL A 380 6.71 -21.90 24.61
CA VAL A 380 6.52 -21.59 23.19
C VAL A 380 7.52 -20.54 22.76
N GLU A 381 8.25 -20.82 21.70
CA GLU A 381 9.08 -19.82 21.03
C GLU A 381 8.23 -18.96 20.09
N MET A 382 8.52 -17.65 20.09
CA MET A 382 7.94 -16.71 19.15
C MET A 382 8.70 -16.72 17.83
N ASP A 383 7.99 -16.83 16.74
CA ASP A 383 8.53 -16.64 15.39
C ASP A 383 9.13 -15.24 15.20
N ARG A 384 9.85 -15.06 14.09
CA ARG A 384 10.45 -13.78 13.72
C ARG A 384 9.39 -12.67 13.57
N GLU A 385 8.22 -13.03 13.10
CA GLU A 385 7.06 -12.15 12.90
C GLU A 385 5.80 -12.86 13.37
N GLY A 386 4.87 -12.13 13.99
CA GLY A 386 3.66 -12.77 14.48
C GLY A 386 2.67 -11.81 15.10
N ILE A 387 1.62 -12.40 15.66
CA ILE A 387 0.56 -11.67 16.34
C ILE A 387 0.08 -12.42 17.57
N LEU A 388 -0.31 -11.68 18.60
CA LEU A 388 -0.84 -12.21 19.86
C LEU A 388 -2.08 -11.40 20.23
N PHE A 389 -3.14 -12.10 20.62
CA PHE A 389 -4.38 -11.53 21.15
C PHE A 389 -4.54 -11.98 22.59
N VAL A 390 -4.64 -11.05 23.51
CA VAL A 390 -4.74 -11.32 24.95
C VAL A 390 -6.12 -10.92 25.46
N GLY A 391 -6.86 -11.89 25.96
CA GLY A 391 -8.17 -11.72 26.58
C GLY A 391 -8.18 -12.15 28.05
N ASP A 392 -9.29 -11.86 28.75
CA ASP A 392 -9.44 -12.18 30.17
C ASP A 392 -9.43 -13.70 30.45
N GLN A 393 -9.84 -14.53 29.49
CA GLN A 393 -10.00 -15.98 29.64
C GLN A 393 -9.02 -16.82 28.81
N GLY A 394 -8.24 -16.19 27.91
CA GLY A 394 -7.28 -16.88 27.09
C GLY A 394 -6.44 -15.94 26.22
N THR A 395 -5.48 -16.56 25.51
CA THR A 395 -4.59 -15.88 24.60
C THR A 395 -4.54 -16.67 23.29
N ILE A 396 -4.57 -15.97 22.15
CA ILE A 396 -4.35 -16.58 20.83
C ILE A 396 -3.02 -16.08 20.29
N MET A 397 -2.14 -16.98 19.85
CA MET A 397 -0.90 -16.65 19.16
C MET A 397 -0.92 -17.23 17.76
N ALA A 398 -0.53 -16.44 16.77
CA ALA A 398 -0.50 -16.82 15.36
C ALA A 398 0.69 -16.21 14.62
N GLY A 399 0.96 -16.68 13.42
CA GLY A 399 1.87 -16.04 12.50
C GLY A 399 1.35 -14.66 12.08
N PHE A 400 2.20 -13.86 11.45
CA PHE A 400 1.95 -12.44 11.11
C PHE A 400 0.65 -12.19 10.33
N HIS A 401 0.23 -13.12 9.48
CA HIS A 401 -1.03 -13.05 8.73
C HIS A 401 -2.12 -13.98 9.29
N GLY A 402 -1.96 -14.45 10.53
CA GLY A 402 -2.91 -15.33 11.21
C GLY A 402 -2.77 -16.80 10.86
N GLN A 403 -1.59 -17.23 10.42
CA GLN A 403 -1.30 -18.66 10.15
C GLN A 403 -1.09 -19.42 11.47
N ASN A 404 -1.42 -20.70 11.45
CA ASN A 404 -1.21 -21.63 12.58
C ASN A 404 -1.69 -21.07 13.94
N PRO A 405 -2.93 -20.59 14.07
CA PRO A 405 -3.41 -19.97 15.30
C PRO A 405 -3.52 -21.01 16.42
N ARG A 406 -2.98 -20.69 17.59
CA ARG A 406 -2.99 -21.53 18.80
C ARG A 406 -3.68 -20.79 19.94
N LEU A 407 -4.69 -21.41 20.53
CA LEU A 407 -5.41 -20.90 21.69
C LEU A 407 -4.79 -21.46 22.98
N PHE A 408 -4.43 -20.59 23.89
CA PHE A 408 -3.97 -20.87 25.25
C PHE A 408 -5.07 -20.41 26.22
N ALA A 409 -5.98 -21.30 26.57
CA ALA A 409 -7.07 -20.99 27.49
C ALA A 409 -6.67 -21.28 28.95
N LYS A 410 -7.20 -20.49 29.88
CA LYS A 410 -6.96 -20.71 31.31
C LYS A 410 -7.43 -22.11 31.73
N GLY A 411 -6.59 -22.81 32.46
CA GLY A 411 -6.89 -24.17 32.97
C GLY A 411 -6.71 -25.30 31.98
N GLN A 412 -6.19 -25.04 30.78
CA GLN A 412 -5.85 -26.09 29.80
C GLN A 412 -4.35 -26.44 29.85
N ASN A 413 -4.04 -27.73 29.86
CA ASN A 413 -2.67 -28.22 29.93
C ASN A 413 -1.93 -28.21 28.58
N LYS A 414 -2.63 -27.99 27.48
CA LYS A 414 -2.06 -27.93 26.12
C LYS A 414 -2.75 -26.88 25.29
N PRO A 415 -2.00 -26.17 24.42
CA PRO A 415 -2.60 -25.25 23.45
C PRO A 415 -3.53 -26.02 22.50
N LEU A 416 -4.67 -25.40 22.17
CA LEU A 416 -5.57 -25.91 21.13
C LEU A 416 -5.18 -25.30 19.79
N GLN A 417 -4.97 -26.15 18.77
CA GLN A 417 -4.86 -25.68 17.41
C GLN A 417 -6.24 -25.20 16.96
N MET A 418 -6.33 -23.99 16.46
CA MET A 418 -7.57 -23.47 15.90
C MET A 418 -7.63 -23.81 14.40
N ASP A 419 -8.84 -24.12 13.92
CA ASP A 419 -9.04 -24.46 12.52
C ASP A 419 -8.67 -23.27 11.60
N GLU A 420 -7.79 -23.54 10.67
CA GLU A 420 -7.50 -22.66 9.54
C GLU A 420 -8.57 -22.78 8.44
N SER A 421 -9.83 -23.02 8.79
CA SER A 421 -10.86 -23.38 7.82
C SER A 421 -10.70 -22.59 6.50
N SER A 422 -10.46 -23.36 5.46
CA SER A 422 -10.11 -22.93 4.11
C SER A 422 -11.25 -22.18 3.43
N SER A 423 -11.42 -20.91 3.72
CA SER A 423 -12.02 -20.03 2.74
C SER A 423 -10.92 -19.24 2.06
N GLN A 424 -10.18 -19.88 1.18
CA GLN A 424 -9.57 -19.17 0.06
C GLN A 424 -10.72 -18.57 -0.78
N THR A 425 -11.27 -17.49 -0.33
CA THR A 425 -12.03 -16.59 -1.18
C THR A 425 -11.08 -15.70 -1.98
N SER A 426 -10.07 -16.28 -2.58
CA SER A 426 -9.61 -15.82 -3.87
C SER A 426 -10.64 -16.33 -4.87
N GLY A 427 -11.76 -15.61 -4.96
CA GLY A 427 -12.69 -15.83 -6.05
C GLY A 427 -11.93 -15.90 -7.38
N ARG A 428 -12.48 -16.60 -8.38
CA ARG A 428 -11.95 -16.75 -9.74
C ARG A 428 -11.66 -15.39 -10.42
N GLY A 429 -10.67 -14.62 -9.97
CA GLY A 429 -10.43 -13.27 -10.52
C GLY A 429 -9.28 -12.47 -9.91
N GLY A 430 -8.53 -13.00 -8.95
CA GLY A 430 -7.41 -12.30 -8.36
C GLY A 430 -7.81 -11.22 -7.33
N ARG A 431 -6.80 -10.64 -6.65
CA ARG A 431 -6.97 -9.69 -5.53
C ARG A 431 -7.72 -8.40 -5.92
N HIS A 432 -7.73 -8.03 -7.21
CA HIS A 432 -8.34 -6.80 -7.71
C HIS A 432 -9.72 -7.02 -8.38
N SER A 433 -10.25 -8.25 -8.37
CA SER A 433 -11.50 -8.55 -9.08
C SER A 433 -12.69 -7.71 -8.60
N ALA A 434 -12.89 -7.59 -7.28
CA ALA A 434 -13.96 -6.77 -6.72
C ALA A 434 -13.81 -5.28 -7.08
N TRP A 435 -12.58 -4.78 -7.20
CA TRP A 435 -12.36 -3.42 -7.66
C TRP A 435 -12.72 -3.23 -9.14
N LEU A 436 -12.40 -4.20 -10.00
CA LEU A 436 -12.79 -4.14 -11.40
C LEU A 436 -14.31 -4.13 -11.58
N GLU A 437 -15.04 -4.88 -10.77
CA GLU A 437 -16.51 -4.83 -10.77
C GLU A 437 -17.03 -3.46 -10.29
N ALA A 438 -16.42 -2.89 -9.25
CA ALA A 438 -16.74 -1.54 -8.80
C ALA A 438 -16.46 -0.47 -9.88
N CYS A 439 -15.38 -0.60 -10.67
CA CYS A 439 -15.09 0.28 -11.80
C CYS A 439 -16.19 0.24 -12.89
N ARG A 440 -16.92 -0.85 -12.98
CA ARG A 440 -18.03 -1.04 -13.93
C ARG A 440 -19.41 -0.63 -13.38
N GLY A 441 -19.43 -0.01 -12.20
CA GLY A 441 -20.64 0.43 -11.53
C GLY A 441 -21.29 -0.63 -10.64
N GLY A 442 -20.57 -1.71 -10.31
CA GLY A 442 -20.97 -2.68 -9.30
C GLY A 442 -20.77 -2.16 -7.87
N GLU A 443 -20.94 -3.05 -6.89
CA GLU A 443 -20.76 -2.74 -5.47
C GLU A 443 -19.34 -2.22 -5.16
N PRO A 444 -19.19 -1.30 -4.18
CA PRO A 444 -17.90 -0.82 -3.76
C PRO A 444 -16.94 -1.96 -3.37
N SER A 445 -15.70 -1.89 -3.81
CA SER A 445 -14.69 -2.88 -3.45
C SER A 445 -14.55 -2.99 -1.94
N PRO A 446 -14.48 -4.20 -1.35
CA PRO A 446 -14.12 -4.36 0.06
C PRO A 446 -12.75 -3.75 0.40
N GLY A 447 -11.85 -3.65 -0.60
CA GLY A 447 -10.57 -2.95 -0.50
C GLY A 447 -10.64 -1.42 -0.66
N SER A 448 -11.86 -0.84 -0.68
CA SER A 448 -12.04 0.61 -0.79
C SER A 448 -11.25 1.39 0.27
N PHE A 449 -10.76 2.56 -0.10
CA PHE A 449 -10.08 3.47 0.83
C PHE A 449 -10.92 3.77 2.06
N LEU A 450 -12.24 3.86 1.92
CA LEU A 450 -13.14 4.16 3.03
C LEU A 450 -13.10 3.09 4.13
N ASN A 451 -12.91 1.83 3.75
CA ASN A 451 -12.78 0.71 4.69
C ASN A 451 -11.40 0.67 5.38
N ALA A 452 -10.40 1.38 4.84
CA ALA A 452 -9.06 1.48 5.41
C ALA A 452 -8.85 2.77 6.24
N ALA A 453 -9.91 3.52 6.54
CA ALA A 453 -9.81 4.81 7.22
C ALA A 453 -9.13 4.70 8.60
N ALA A 454 -9.65 3.85 9.47
CA ALA A 454 -9.16 3.74 10.84
C ALA A 454 -7.71 3.21 10.94
N ILE A 455 -7.35 2.22 10.12
CA ILE A 455 -5.95 1.73 10.09
C ILE A 455 -5.00 2.78 9.49
N THR A 456 -5.45 3.58 8.53
CA THR A 456 -4.66 4.70 7.97
C THR A 456 -4.39 5.75 9.04
N ASP A 457 -5.37 6.10 9.86
CA ASP A 457 -5.20 7.01 11.00
C ASP A 457 -4.23 6.45 12.03
N ALA A 458 -4.38 5.17 12.42
CA ALA A 458 -3.51 4.53 13.41
C ALA A 458 -2.04 4.54 12.97
N VAL A 459 -1.75 4.14 11.73
CA VAL A 459 -0.39 4.12 11.18
C VAL A 459 0.24 5.51 11.20
N ASN A 460 -0.48 6.52 10.73
CA ASN A 460 0.03 7.89 10.71
C ASN A 460 0.16 8.50 12.11
N LEU A 461 -0.77 8.20 13.03
CA LEU A 461 -0.69 8.65 14.41
C LEU A 461 0.51 8.03 15.15
N GLY A 462 0.89 6.78 14.82
CA GLY A 462 2.13 6.17 15.29
C GLY A 462 3.37 6.97 14.91
N THR A 463 3.43 7.46 13.67
CA THR A 463 4.51 8.35 13.20
C THR A 463 4.50 9.69 13.96
N VAL A 464 3.34 10.26 14.24
CA VAL A 464 3.22 11.48 15.05
C VAL A 464 3.79 11.25 16.46
N ALA A 465 3.43 10.15 17.11
CA ALA A 465 3.95 9.80 18.44
C ALA A 465 5.47 9.58 18.47
N LEU A 466 6.02 8.94 17.43
CA LEU A 466 7.47 8.77 17.24
C LEU A 466 8.19 10.12 17.16
N ARG A 467 7.70 11.03 16.33
CA ARG A 467 8.29 12.36 16.13
C ARG A 467 8.12 13.27 17.36
N ALA A 468 6.98 13.18 18.05
CA ALA A 468 6.73 13.91 19.27
C ALA A 468 7.56 13.40 20.46
N GLY A 469 8.01 12.14 20.44
CA GLY A 469 8.79 11.51 21.51
C GLY A 469 8.02 11.34 22.84
N LYS A 470 6.69 11.38 22.80
CA LYS A 470 5.79 11.28 23.96
C LYS A 470 4.42 10.72 23.58
N LYS A 471 3.58 10.44 24.60
CA LYS A 471 2.18 10.08 24.36
C LYS A 471 1.43 11.28 23.76
N VAL A 472 0.72 11.05 22.67
CA VAL A 472 -0.18 12.01 22.02
C VAL A 472 -1.62 11.57 22.23
N LEU A 473 -2.51 12.50 22.61
CA LEU A 473 -3.95 12.30 22.69
C LEU A 473 -4.59 12.87 21.43
N PHE A 474 -5.35 12.07 20.73
CA PHE A 474 -5.88 12.42 19.40
C PHE A 474 -7.39 12.63 19.43
N ASP A 475 -7.83 13.83 19.07
CA ASP A 475 -9.23 14.13 18.75
C ASP A 475 -9.42 13.88 17.23
N SER A 476 -10.00 12.73 16.92
CA SER A 476 -10.21 12.30 15.55
C SER A 476 -11.17 13.21 14.76
N ASP A 477 -12.18 13.78 15.45
CA ASP A 477 -13.20 14.62 14.81
C ASP A 477 -12.64 15.99 14.44
N LYS A 478 -11.80 16.55 15.31
CA LYS A 478 -11.12 17.82 15.08
C LYS A 478 -9.78 17.67 14.36
N MET A 479 -9.32 16.42 14.19
CA MET A 479 -7.99 16.09 13.65
C MET A 479 -6.89 16.91 14.37
N LYS A 480 -6.82 16.75 15.69
CA LYS A 480 -5.94 17.54 16.56
C LYS A 480 -5.30 16.71 17.66
N ILE A 481 -4.04 17.02 17.98
CA ILE A 481 -3.39 16.53 19.19
C ILE A 481 -3.75 17.45 20.35
N THR A 482 -4.47 16.92 21.33
CA THR A 482 -5.09 17.74 22.38
C THR A 482 -4.19 18.05 23.57
N ASN A 483 -3.15 17.26 23.80
CA ASN A 483 -2.22 17.40 24.92
C ASN A 483 -0.86 17.99 24.55
N ASP A 484 -0.62 18.29 23.24
CA ASP A 484 0.64 18.84 22.77
C ASP A 484 0.43 19.57 21.43
N SER A 485 0.34 20.90 21.47
CA SER A 485 0.15 21.72 20.26
C SER A 485 1.33 21.65 19.29
N GLU A 486 2.55 21.40 19.79
CA GLU A 486 3.74 21.26 18.92
C GLU A 486 3.69 19.97 18.09
N ALA A 487 2.98 18.94 18.55
CA ALA A 487 2.81 17.69 17.80
C ALA A 487 1.84 17.83 16.62
N ASP A 488 0.99 18.84 16.59
CA ASP A 488 0.05 19.09 15.49
C ASP A 488 0.78 19.26 14.15
N LYS A 489 1.98 19.85 14.12
CA LYS A 489 2.77 20.00 12.90
C LYS A 489 3.10 18.68 12.21
N TYR A 490 3.14 17.58 12.95
CA TYR A 490 3.42 16.25 12.38
C TYR A 490 2.20 15.58 11.73
N LEU A 491 1.01 16.14 11.94
CA LEU A 491 -0.21 15.72 11.23
C LEU A 491 -0.17 16.14 9.75
N TYR A 492 0.55 17.19 9.43
CA TYR A 492 0.60 17.87 8.14
C TYR A 492 1.97 17.74 7.46
N ARG A 493 2.06 18.30 6.29
CA ARG A 493 3.28 18.52 5.51
C ARG A 493 3.33 19.97 5.07
N ASP A 494 4.53 20.55 5.05
CA ASP A 494 4.79 21.74 4.27
C ASP A 494 4.99 21.35 2.80
N TYR A 495 4.20 21.92 1.92
CA TYR A 495 4.23 21.59 0.48
C TYR A 495 5.17 22.50 -0.27
N ARG A 496 5.82 21.95 -1.30
CA ARG A 496 6.45 22.79 -2.33
C ARG A 496 5.39 23.52 -3.14
N GLU A 497 5.75 24.70 -3.66
CA GLU A 497 4.90 25.48 -4.58
C GLU A 497 4.46 24.62 -5.79
N GLY A 498 3.16 24.64 -6.09
CA GLY A 498 2.54 23.86 -7.16
C GLY A 498 2.32 22.39 -6.87
N TRP A 499 2.49 21.94 -5.61
CA TRP A 499 2.23 20.58 -5.15
C TRP A 499 1.20 20.51 -4.03
N GLU A 500 0.54 21.61 -3.70
CA GLU A 500 -0.52 21.68 -2.69
C GLU A 500 -1.74 20.84 -3.10
N LEU A 501 -2.48 20.26 -2.12
CA LEU A 501 -3.60 19.33 -2.33
C LEU A 501 -4.98 20.01 -2.32
#